data_251eb39f634b27213029b6ea46145b71
#
_entry.id   251eb39f634b27213029b6ea46145b71
#
_cell.length_a   1.000
_cell.length_b   1.000
_cell.length_c   1.000
_cell.angle_alpha   90.00
_cell.angle_beta   90.00
_cell.angle_gamma   90.00
#
_symmetry.space_group_name_H-M   'P 1'
#
loop_
_entity.id
_entity.type
_entity.pdbx_description
1 polymer ?
#
loop_
_entity_poly.entity_id
_entity_poly.type
_entity_poly.pdbx_seq_one_letter_code
_entity_poly.pdbx_strand_id
1 'polypeptide(L)'
;IQKRMGSSYRPEVVLKHRVREDMFEILVEGRADGIITEPAGVVIDEIKCIYMDVGRLEEPDPVHLAQALCYGYFYSYDNKLDTIGIQITYCNIETEEIRRFKEERSSADLSVWFEGLIHEYVKWARYICHHNMRRQECLKELPFPYPYRDGQKELAVDVYRSIARKRNLFIQAPTGVGKTLSTIYPSLKAMGEGHGEKLFYLTAKTITR
;
A
#
# COMPACT_ATOMS: atom_id res chain seq x y z
N ILE A 1 -8.31 5.72 -24.57
CA ILE A 1 -8.55 4.33 -24.94
C ILE A 1 -9.91 3.89 -24.42
N GLN A 2 -10.14 3.87 -23.11
CA GLN A 2 -11.38 3.38 -22.47
C GLN A 2 -12.68 3.93 -23.09
N LYS A 3 -12.75 5.23 -23.40
CA LYS A 3 -13.91 5.87 -24.04
C LYS A 3 -14.21 5.40 -25.47
N ARG A 4 -13.24 4.75 -26.13
CA ARG A 4 -13.39 4.22 -27.51
C ARG A 4 -13.76 2.72 -27.49
N MET A 5 -13.83 2.10 -26.30
CA MET A 5 -14.22 0.69 -26.13
C MET A 5 -15.75 0.55 -26.12
N GLY A 6 -16.24 -0.54 -26.67
CA GLY A 6 -17.68 -0.80 -26.76
C GLY A 6 -18.34 -1.16 -25.42
N SER A 7 -19.62 -1.52 -25.47
CA SER A 7 -20.43 -1.85 -24.28
C SER A 7 -19.98 -3.10 -23.52
N SER A 8 -19.11 -3.93 -24.12
CA SER A 8 -18.49 -5.09 -23.47
C SER A 8 -17.33 -4.72 -22.54
N TYR A 9 -16.89 -3.47 -22.54
CA TYR A 9 -15.77 -2.98 -21.74
C TYR A 9 -16.28 -2.30 -20.46
N ARG A 10 -15.85 -2.80 -19.31
CA ARG A 10 -16.12 -2.23 -17.99
C ARG A 10 -14.85 -1.59 -17.42
N PRO A 11 -14.72 -0.26 -17.38
CA PRO A 11 -13.52 0.43 -16.90
C PRO A 11 -13.43 0.48 -15.37
N GLU A 12 -12.22 0.70 -14.86
CA GLU A 12 -11.93 1.09 -13.48
C GLU A 12 -12.54 0.15 -12.42
N VAL A 13 -12.34 -1.17 -12.59
CA VAL A 13 -12.93 -2.18 -11.71
C VAL A 13 -12.04 -2.43 -10.51
N VAL A 14 -12.55 -2.16 -9.31
CA VAL A 14 -11.84 -2.48 -8.06
C VAL A 14 -11.90 -3.98 -7.81
N LEU A 15 -10.73 -4.59 -7.65
CA LEU A 15 -10.54 -6.00 -7.35
C LEU A 15 -9.71 -6.15 -6.09
N LYS A 16 -10.01 -7.16 -5.28
CA LYS A 16 -9.30 -7.41 -4.03
C LYS A 16 -9.30 -8.90 -3.68
N HIS A 17 -8.24 -9.32 -3.03
CA HIS A 17 -8.14 -10.66 -2.48
C HIS A 17 -7.54 -10.63 -1.08
N ARG A 18 -8.01 -11.52 -0.19
CA ARG A 18 -7.56 -11.59 1.19
C ARG A 18 -6.84 -12.91 1.43
N VAL A 19 -5.62 -12.80 1.93
CA VAL A 19 -4.84 -13.95 2.38
C VAL A 19 -4.76 -13.90 3.90
N ARG A 20 -5.14 -15.00 4.55
CA ARG A 20 -5.12 -15.11 6.01
C ARG A 20 -3.89 -15.88 6.45
N GLU A 21 -3.19 -15.29 7.39
CA GLU A 21 -2.08 -15.88 8.13
C GLU A 21 -2.44 -15.95 9.61
N ASP A 22 -1.71 -16.76 10.38
CA ASP A 22 -2.01 -16.97 11.81
C ASP A 22 -2.03 -15.67 12.64
N MET A 23 -1.20 -14.69 12.28
CA MET A 23 -0.99 -13.47 13.07
C MET A 23 -1.51 -12.19 12.41
N PHE A 24 -1.84 -12.23 11.11
CA PHE A 24 -2.27 -11.07 10.33
C PHE A 24 -3.04 -11.48 9.09
N GLU A 25 -3.67 -10.51 8.47
CA GLU A 25 -4.33 -10.67 7.17
C GLU A 25 -3.66 -9.75 6.16
N ILE A 26 -3.40 -10.26 4.96
CA ILE A 26 -2.91 -9.47 3.84
C ILE A 26 -4.09 -9.17 2.93
N LEU A 27 -4.41 -7.89 2.77
CA LEU A 27 -5.35 -7.43 1.76
C LEU A 27 -4.55 -6.94 0.55
N VAL A 28 -4.68 -7.66 -0.57
CA VAL A 28 -4.16 -7.20 -1.86
C VAL A 28 -5.32 -6.61 -2.63
N GLU A 29 -5.22 -5.34 -2.96
CA GLU A 29 -6.29 -4.62 -3.65
C GLU A 29 -5.71 -3.71 -4.73
N GLY A 30 -6.48 -3.53 -5.79
CA GLY A 30 -6.14 -2.61 -6.85
C GLY A 30 -7.33 -2.38 -7.77
N ARG A 31 -7.11 -1.58 -8.80
CA ARG A 31 -8.13 -1.20 -9.76
C ARG A 31 -7.64 -1.54 -11.17
N ALA A 32 -8.26 -2.56 -11.75
CA ALA A 32 -8.01 -2.92 -13.15
C ALA A 32 -8.49 -1.80 -14.07
N ASP A 33 -7.70 -1.43 -15.06
CA ASP A 33 -8.06 -0.40 -16.04
C ASP A 33 -9.30 -0.79 -16.84
N GLY A 34 -9.47 -2.08 -17.12
CA GLY A 34 -10.67 -2.58 -17.76
C GLY A 34 -10.87 -4.07 -17.67
N ILE A 35 -12.15 -4.47 -17.81
CA ILE A 35 -12.54 -5.85 -17.97
C ILE A 35 -13.41 -5.93 -19.24
N ILE A 36 -12.98 -6.77 -20.19
CA ILE A 36 -13.68 -7.03 -21.45
C ILE A 36 -14.46 -8.33 -21.27
N THR A 37 -15.77 -8.28 -21.55
CA THR A 37 -16.62 -9.48 -21.54
C THR A 37 -17.07 -9.78 -22.95
N GLU A 38 -16.56 -10.87 -23.53
CA GLU A 38 -16.84 -11.33 -24.88
C GLU A 38 -17.51 -12.73 -24.85
N PRO A 39 -18.17 -13.15 -25.92
CA PRO A 39 -18.71 -14.53 -26.01
C PRO A 39 -17.64 -15.62 -25.82
N ALA A 40 -16.39 -15.29 -26.15
CA ALA A 40 -15.24 -16.19 -26.01
C ALA A 40 -14.67 -16.25 -24.59
N GLY A 41 -15.08 -15.35 -23.68
CA GLY A 41 -14.61 -15.29 -22.31
C GLY A 41 -14.38 -13.88 -21.80
N VAL A 42 -13.75 -13.79 -20.64
CA VAL A 42 -13.42 -12.54 -19.97
C VAL A 42 -11.93 -12.23 -20.12
N VAL A 43 -11.60 -10.96 -20.33
CA VAL A 43 -10.22 -10.48 -20.44
C VAL A 43 -9.98 -9.33 -19.47
N ILE A 44 -8.93 -9.39 -18.69
CA ILE A 44 -8.40 -8.26 -17.94
C ILE A 44 -7.55 -7.42 -18.89
N ASP A 45 -7.79 -6.12 -18.95
CA ASP A 45 -7.02 -5.18 -19.77
C ASP A 45 -6.33 -4.16 -18.87
N GLU A 46 -5.01 -4.22 -18.84
CA GLU A 46 -4.15 -3.27 -18.12
C GLU A 46 -3.51 -2.31 -19.12
N ILE A 47 -3.74 -1.01 -18.94
CA ILE A 47 -3.35 0.04 -19.90
C ILE A 47 -2.16 0.82 -19.37
N LYS A 48 -1.09 0.91 -20.15
CA LYS A 48 0.12 1.67 -19.83
C LYS A 48 0.40 2.70 -20.91
N CYS A 49 0.47 3.97 -20.49
CA CYS A 49 0.88 5.07 -21.35
C CYS A 49 2.40 5.24 -21.24
N ILE A 50 3.08 5.24 -22.38
CA ILE A 50 4.54 5.34 -22.48
C ILE A 50 4.96 6.36 -23.53
N TYR A 51 6.18 6.89 -23.43
CA TYR A 51 6.76 7.79 -24.44
C TYR A 51 7.56 7.03 -25.52
N MET A 52 7.96 5.79 -25.21
CA MET A 52 8.72 4.97 -26.12
C MET A 52 7.86 4.48 -27.29
N ASP A 53 8.48 4.31 -28.45
CA ASP A 53 7.88 3.67 -29.63
C ASP A 53 7.35 2.26 -29.27
N VAL A 54 6.05 2.08 -29.33
CA VAL A 54 5.39 0.81 -28.98
C VAL A 54 5.77 -0.33 -29.93
N GLY A 55 6.21 -0.01 -31.16
CA GLY A 55 6.69 -0.98 -32.14
C GLY A 55 7.94 -1.73 -31.70
N ARG A 56 8.74 -1.15 -30.80
CA ARG A 56 9.97 -1.75 -30.26
C ARG A 56 9.74 -2.70 -29.09
N LEU A 57 8.53 -2.76 -28.54
CA LEU A 57 8.24 -3.68 -27.45
C LEU A 57 8.10 -5.10 -28.00
N GLU A 58 8.94 -6.02 -27.59
CA GLU A 58 8.86 -7.44 -27.98
C GLU A 58 7.95 -8.22 -27.03
N GLU A 59 7.98 -7.86 -25.74
CA GLU A 59 7.21 -8.48 -24.66
C GLU A 59 6.71 -7.41 -23.66
N PRO A 60 5.70 -7.70 -22.84
CA PRO A 60 5.26 -6.80 -21.80
C PRO A 60 6.29 -6.72 -20.66
N ASP A 61 6.37 -5.54 -20.03
CA ASP A 61 7.13 -5.38 -18.79
C ASP A 61 6.64 -6.38 -17.73
N PRO A 62 7.53 -7.13 -17.06
CA PRO A 62 7.16 -8.14 -16.07
C PRO A 62 6.30 -7.59 -14.91
N VAL A 63 6.51 -6.34 -14.51
CA VAL A 63 5.73 -5.70 -13.43
C VAL A 63 4.31 -5.41 -13.89
N HIS A 64 4.14 -4.92 -15.13
CA HIS A 64 2.81 -4.68 -15.70
C HIS A 64 2.05 -6.00 -15.90
N LEU A 65 2.75 -7.04 -16.38
CA LEU A 65 2.17 -8.37 -16.51
C LEU A 65 1.76 -8.94 -15.15
N ALA A 66 2.61 -8.83 -14.13
CA ALA A 66 2.30 -9.30 -12.78
C ALA A 66 1.07 -8.59 -12.19
N GLN A 67 0.91 -7.29 -12.44
CA GLN A 67 -0.28 -6.55 -12.02
C GLN A 67 -1.55 -7.11 -12.66
N ALA A 68 -1.54 -7.35 -13.98
CA ALA A 68 -2.68 -7.91 -14.69
C ALA A 68 -2.97 -9.38 -14.28
N LEU A 69 -1.93 -10.17 -14.00
CA LEU A 69 -2.08 -11.54 -13.47
C LEU A 69 -2.75 -11.55 -12.09
N CYS A 70 -2.41 -10.60 -11.19
CA CYS A 70 -3.12 -10.44 -9.91
C CYS A 70 -4.61 -10.16 -10.14
N TYR A 71 -4.94 -9.24 -11.03
CA TYR A 71 -6.35 -8.95 -11.36
C TYR A 71 -7.05 -10.13 -12.02
N GLY A 72 -6.36 -10.86 -12.88
CA GLY A 72 -6.85 -12.12 -13.48
C GLY A 72 -7.20 -13.15 -12.42
N TYR A 73 -6.29 -13.36 -11.47
CA TYR A 73 -6.52 -14.27 -10.33
C TYR A 73 -7.73 -13.83 -9.51
N PHE A 74 -7.80 -12.56 -9.07
CA PHE A 74 -8.89 -12.08 -8.23
C PHE A 74 -10.24 -12.23 -8.93
N TYR A 75 -10.32 -11.83 -10.20
CA TYR A 75 -11.55 -11.91 -10.96
C TYR A 75 -11.99 -13.35 -11.24
N SER A 76 -11.05 -14.23 -11.64
CA SER A 76 -11.37 -15.64 -11.91
C SER A 76 -11.78 -16.38 -10.64
N TYR A 77 -11.14 -16.10 -9.51
CA TYR A 77 -11.47 -16.67 -8.22
C TYR A 77 -12.89 -16.29 -7.76
N ASP A 78 -13.21 -14.98 -7.82
CA ASP A 78 -14.52 -14.48 -7.38
C ASP A 78 -15.67 -14.93 -8.28
N ASN A 79 -15.41 -15.09 -9.58
CA ASN A 79 -16.42 -15.47 -10.58
C ASN A 79 -16.37 -16.95 -10.96
N LYS A 80 -15.49 -17.76 -10.35
CA LYS A 80 -15.33 -19.22 -10.58
C LYS A 80 -15.11 -19.54 -12.06
N LEU A 81 -14.23 -18.80 -12.71
CA LEU A 81 -13.87 -19.04 -14.11
C LEU A 81 -12.75 -20.09 -14.18
N ASP A 82 -12.78 -20.95 -15.18
CA ASP A 82 -11.72 -21.92 -15.45
C ASP A 82 -10.53 -21.28 -16.15
N THR A 83 -10.79 -20.33 -17.05
CA THR A 83 -9.78 -19.57 -17.80
C THR A 83 -10.13 -18.09 -17.87
N ILE A 84 -9.11 -17.25 -18.07
CA ILE A 84 -9.26 -15.80 -18.24
C ILE A 84 -8.15 -15.27 -19.15
N GLY A 85 -8.51 -14.33 -20.01
CA GLY A 85 -7.56 -13.59 -20.83
C GLY A 85 -6.85 -12.50 -20.01
N ILE A 86 -5.56 -12.36 -20.25
CA ILE A 86 -4.71 -11.30 -19.70
C ILE A 86 -4.22 -10.46 -20.86
N GLN A 87 -4.48 -9.16 -20.83
CA GLN A 87 -4.06 -8.24 -21.88
C GLN A 87 -3.32 -7.04 -21.28
N ILE A 88 -2.17 -6.72 -21.86
CA ILE A 88 -1.46 -5.48 -21.57
C ILE A 88 -1.54 -4.60 -22.81
N THR A 89 -2.13 -3.42 -22.65
CA THR A 89 -2.31 -2.43 -23.70
C THR A 89 -1.34 -1.28 -23.51
N TYR A 90 -0.31 -1.17 -24.34
CA TYR A 90 0.59 -0.01 -24.36
C TYR A 90 0.07 1.03 -25.33
N CYS A 91 0.10 2.30 -24.93
CA CYS A 91 -0.24 3.44 -25.77
C CYS A 91 0.89 4.46 -25.73
N ASN A 92 1.40 4.86 -26.89
CA ASN A 92 2.31 5.98 -26.96
C ASN A 92 1.54 7.28 -26.74
N ILE A 93 2.04 8.13 -25.82
CA ILE A 93 1.36 9.38 -25.41
C ILE A 93 1.32 10.42 -26.53
N GLU A 94 2.36 10.43 -27.40
CA GLU A 94 2.50 11.43 -28.45
C GLU A 94 1.83 11.01 -29.76
N THR A 95 2.02 9.72 -30.17
CA THR A 95 1.52 9.23 -31.46
C THR A 95 0.15 8.56 -31.36
N GLU A 96 -0.34 8.27 -30.15
CA GLU A 96 -1.54 7.47 -29.88
C GLU A 96 -1.49 6.04 -30.45
N GLU A 97 -0.34 5.58 -30.92
CA GLU A 97 -0.16 4.21 -31.38
C GLU A 97 -0.32 3.21 -30.22
N ILE A 98 -0.95 2.08 -30.55
CA ILE A 98 -1.32 1.07 -29.56
C ILE A 98 -0.69 -0.27 -29.93
N ARG A 99 -0.07 -0.91 -28.94
CA ARG A 99 0.36 -2.32 -29.01
C ARG A 99 -0.27 -3.12 -27.87
N ARG A 100 -0.77 -4.31 -28.20
CA ARG A 100 -1.38 -5.22 -27.22
C ARG A 100 -0.64 -6.54 -27.17
N PHE A 101 -0.41 -7.00 -25.95
CA PHE A 101 0.04 -8.36 -25.66
C PHE A 101 -1.13 -9.07 -24.97
N LYS A 102 -1.57 -10.19 -25.52
CA LYS A 102 -2.70 -10.96 -24.98
C LYS A 102 -2.31 -12.42 -24.85
N GLU A 103 -2.62 -13.00 -23.70
CA GLU A 103 -2.47 -14.42 -23.42
C GLU A 103 -3.70 -14.94 -22.67
N GLU A 104 -3.92 -16.24 -22.68
CA GLU A 104 -4.93 -16.91 -21.87
C GLU A 104 -4.26 -17.68 -20.74
N ARG A 105 -4.83 -17.62 -19.55
CA ARG A 105 -4.34 -18.33 -18.36
C ARG A 105 -5.45 -19.14 -17.71
N SER A 106 -5.10 -20.35 -17.24
CA SER A 106 -6.00 -21.10 -16.40
C SER A 106 -6.05 -20.51 -14.97
N SER A 107 -7.19 -20.61 -14.32
CA SER A 107 -7.34 -20.17 -12.92
C SER A 107 -6.44 -20.98 -12.00
N ALA A 108 -6.15 -22.24 -12.34
CA ALA A 108 -5.20 -23.07 -11.59
C ALA A 108 -3.77 -22.52 -11.67
N ASP A 109 -3.30 -22.15 -12.88
CA ASP A 109 -1.96 -21.57 -13.05
C ASP A 109 -1.84 -20.22 -12.34
N LEU A 110 -2.90 -19.39 -12.41
CA LEU A 110 -2.96 -18.10 -11.70
C LEU A 110 -2.91 -18.29 -10.18
N SER A 111 -3.59 -19.29 -9.65
CA SER A 111 -3.54 -19.63 -8.22
C SER A 111 -2.12 -20.00 -7.78
N VAL A 112 -1.48 -20.93 -8.49
CA VAL A 112 -0.10 -21.36 -8.20
C VAL A 112 0.87 -20.17 -8.28
N TRP A 113 0.73 -19.35 -9.31
CA TRP A 113 1.57 -18.16 -9.48
C TRP A 113 1.37 -17.14 -8.33
N PHE A 114 0.10 -16.83 -8.00
CA PHE A 114 -0.22 -15.88 -6.92
C PHE A 114 0.20 -16.41 -5.55
N GLU A 115 0.01 -17.70 -5.27
CA GLU A 115 0.48 -18.33 -4.03
C GLU A 115 2.00 -18.23 -3.89
N GLY A 116 2.75 -18.43 -4.99
CA GLY A 116 4.20 -18.23 -5.01
C GLY A 116 4.60 -16.78 -4.69
N LEU A 117 3.91 -15.80 -5.29
CA LEU A 117 4.13 -14.37 -5.02
C LEU A 117 3.86 -14.03 -3.54
N ILE A 118 2.73 -14.49 -3.01
CA ILE A 118 2.34 -14.26 -1.62
C ILE A 118 3.31 -14.95 -0.65
N HIS A 119 3.77 -16.16 -0.94
CA HIS A 119 4.73 -16.87 -0.12
C HIS A 119 6.02 -16.05 0.11
N GLU A 120 6.52 -15.40 -0.93
CA GLU A 120 7.69 -14.51 -0.79
C GLU A 120 7.35 -13.24 0.01
N TYR A 121 6.17 -12.65 -0.18
CA TYR A 121 5.76 -11.46 0.54
C TYR A 121 5.47 -11.72 2.02
N VAL A 122 4.92 -12.87 2.37
CA VAL A 122 4.60 -13.27 3.77
C VAL A 122 5.82 -13.21 4.68
N LYS A 123 7.01 -13.52 4.18
CA LYS A 123 8.26 -13.41 4.94
C LYS A 123 8.48 -12.00 5.47
N TRP A 124 8.27 -10.99 4.63
CA TRP A 124 8.37 -9.57 4.98
C TRP A 124 7.22 -9.10 5.88
N ALA A 125 5.99 -9.49 5.56
CA ALA A 125 4.82 -9.15 6.37
C ALA A 125 4.96 -9.69 7.80
N ARG A 126 5.45 -10.92 7.97
CA ARG A 126 5.73 -11.53 9.26
C ARG A 126 6.83 -10.80 10.02
N TYR A 127 7.92 -10.45 9.34
CA TYR A 127 8.97 -9.65 9.94
C TYR A 127 8.44 -8.30 10.44
N ILE A 128 7.67 -7.58 9.64
CA ILE A 128 7.07 -6.29 10.01
C ILE A 128 6.12 -6.45 11.21
N CYS A 129 5.30 -7.50 11.22
CA CYS A 129 4.38 -7.80 12.32
C CYS A 129 5.14 -8.00 13.63
N HIS A 130 6.13 -8.89 13.65
CA HIS A 130 6.97 -9.12 14.82
C HIS A 130 7.74 -7.88 15.28
N HIS A 131 8.30 -7.13 14.32
CA HIS A 131 9.00 -5.88 14.63
C HIS A 131 8.07 -4.86 15.28
N ASN A 132 6.84 -4.71 14.78
CA ASN A 132 5.85 -3.79 15.33
C ASN A 132 5.41 -4.20 16.74
N MET A 133 5.16 -5.49 16.97
CA MET A 133 4.83 -6.01 18.30
C MET A 133 5.95 -5.72 19.31
N ARG A 134 7.18 -6.09 18.98
CA ARG A 134 8.34 -5.84 19.83
C ARG A 134 8.56 -4.35 20.10
N ARG A 135 8.42 -3.51 19.07
CA ARG A 135 8.49 -2.06 19.20
C ARG A 135 7.44 -1.54 20.19
N GLN A 136 6.19 -1.97 20.06
CA GLN A 136 5.11 -1.55 20.96
C GLN A 136 5.39 -1.94 22.42
N GLU A 137 5.85 -3.15 22.66
CA GLU A 137 6.24 -3.62 24.02
C GLU A 137 7.35 -2.74 24.60
N CYS A 138 8.44 -2.53 23.87
CA CYS A 138 9.53 -1.67 24.32
C CYS A 138 9.08 -0.23 24.60
N LEU A 139 8.22 0.33 23.77
CA LEU A 139 7.77 1.71 23.94
C LEU A 139 6.78 1.88 25.10
N LYS A 140 5.97 0.86 25.41
CA LYS A 140 5.08 0.87 26.58
C LYS A 140 5.87 0.98 27.90
N GLU A 141 7.01 0.31 27.98
CA GLU A 141 7.85 0.28 29.18
C GLU A 141 8.85 1.44 29.26
N LEU A 142 8.99 2.23 28.18
CA LEU A 142 9.95 3.32 28.12
C LEU A 142 9.74 4.32 29.26
N PRO A 143 10.69 4.49 30.20
CA PRO A 143 10.58 5.48 31.26
C PRO A 143 10.91 6.90 30.76
N PHE A 144 10.40 7.91 31.42
CA PHE A 144 10.88 9.26 31.18
C PHE A 144 12.33 9.39 31.74
N PRO A 145 13.29 9.86 30.94
CA PRO A 145 14.71 9.68 31.25
C PRO A 145 15.26 10.59 32.34
N TYR A 146 14.51 11.63 32.76
CA TYR A 146 14.94 12.64 33.75
C TYR A 146 13.79 13.03 34.66
N PRO A 147 14.08 13.67 35.83
CA PRO A 147 13.05 14.37 36.61
C PRO A 147 12.33 15.41 35.74
N TYR A 148 11.02 15.49 35.86
CA TYR A 148 10.25 16.52 35.16
C TYR A 148 10.59 17.90 35.67
N ARG A 149 10.71 18.86 34.75
CA ARG A 149 10.77 20.29 35.07
C ARG A 149 9.35 20.83 35.25
N ASP A 150 9.23 22.01 35.84
CA ASP A 150 7.94 22.68 36.00
C ASP A 150 7.23 22.86 34.64
N GLY A 151 5.95 22.49 34.56
CA GLY A 151 5.14 22.54 33.35
C GLY A 151 5.47 21.47 32.29
N GLN A 152 6.52 20.67 32.47
CA GLN A 152 6.96 19.68 31.49
C GLN A 152 6.06 18.47 31.46
N LYS A 153 5.56 18.04 32.62
CA LYS A 153 4.66 16.88 32.73
C LYS A 153 3.29 17.18 32.12
N GLU A 154 2.75 18.35 32.40
CA GLU A 154 1.47 18.82 31.84
C GLU A 154 1.54 18.89 30.33
N LEU A 155 2.62 19.47 29.79
CA LEU A 155 2.84 19.54 28.34
C LEU A 155 2.91 18.12 27.72
N ALA A 156 3.63 17.19 28.34
CA ALA A 156 3.72 15.81 27.85
C ALA A 156 2.36 15.10 27.85
N VAL A 157 1.54 15.33 28.89
CA VAL A 157 0.18 14.80 28.99
C VAL A 157 -0.71 15.35 27.88
N ASP A 158 -0.63 16.66 27.59
CA ASP A 158 -1.45 17.28 26.54
C ASP A 158 -1.05 16.80 25.14
N VAL A 159 0.24 16.60 24.87
CA VAL A 159 0.73 15.98 23.63
C VAL A 159 0.20 14.56 23.50
N TYR A 160 0.33 13.72 24.53
CA TYR A 160 -0.19 12.36 24.52
C TYR A 160 -1.70 12.34 24.23
N ARG A 161 -2.49 13.15 24.97
CA ARG A 161 -3.94 13.23 24.81
C ARG A 161 -4.36 13.66 23.42
N SER A 162 -3.66 14.63 22.80
CA SER A 162 -3.97 15.08 21.46
C SER A 162 -3.72 14.01 20.42
N ILE A 163 -2.64 13.23 20.54
CA ILE A 163 -2.36 12.09 19.67
C ILE A 163 -3.44 11.01 19.83
N ALA A 164 -3.74 10.59 21.06
CA ALA A 164 -4.73 9.56 21.34
C ALA A 164 -6.15 9.96 20.85
N ARG A 165 -6.48 11.26 20.87
CA ARG A 165 -7.75 11.81 20.40
C ARG A 165 -7.74 12.24 18.93
N LYS A 166 -6.62 12.07 18.21
CA LYS A 166 -6.42 12.49 16.82
C LYS A 166 -6.75 13.98 16.61
N ARG A 167 -6.25 14.84 17.50
CA ARG A 167 -6.49 16.31 17.47
C ARG A 167 -5.18 17.06 17.25
N ASN A 168 -5.28 18.23 16.62
CA ASN A 168 -4.16 19.17 16.53
C ASN A 168 -3.93 19.83 17.88
N LEU A 169 -2.64 20.08 18.22
CA LEU A 169 -2.21 20.77 19.42
C LEU A 169 -1.25 21.89 19.03
N PHE A 170 -1.56 23.11 19.45
CA PHE A 170 -0.67 24.25 19.34
C PHE A 170 -0.08 24.54 20.72
N ILE A 171 1.25 24.63 20.80
CA ILE A 171 1.99 24.76 22.05
C ILE A 171 2.75 26.07 22.05
N GLN A 172 2.50 26.91 23.06
CA GLN A 172 3.35 28.04 23.39
C GLN A 172 4.00 27.79 24.76
N ALA A 173 5.30 27.61 24.78
CA ALA A 173 6.05 27.33 26.01
C ALA A 173 7.35 28.10 26.02
N PRO A 174 7.83 28.57 27.20
CA PRO A 174 9.10 29.30 27.35
C PRO A 174 10.32 28.47 26.94
N THR A 175 11.43 29.15 26.72
CA THR A 175 12.72 28.48 26.52
C THR A 175 13.14 27.75 27.78
N GLY A 176 13.80 26.58 27.63
CA GLY A 176 14.31 25.83 28.78
C GLY A 176 13.36 24.80 29.39
N VAL A 177 12.05 24.82 29.08
CA VAL A 177 11.08 23.85 29.61
C VAL A 177 11.28 22.41 29.06
N GLY A 178 12.13 22.21 28.07
CA GLY A 178 12.40 20.91 27.49
C GLY A 178 11.35 20.44 26.45
N LYS A 179 10.88 21.36 25.61
CA LYS A 179 9.85 21.12 24.57
C LYS A 179 10.08 19.85 23.75
N THR A 180 11.31 19.63 23.29
CA THR A 180 11.66 18.48 22.44
C THR A 180 11.32 17.16 23.13
N LEU A 181 11.78 17.00 24.39
CA LEU A 181 11.52 15.75 25.12
C LEU A 181 10.04 15.62 25.52
N SER A 182 9.38 16.74 25.85
CA SER A 182 7.95 16.78 26.18
C SER A 182 7.02 16.51 24.99
N THR A 183 7.54 16.51 23.77
CA THR A 183 6.80 16.14 22.57
C THR A 183 7.19 14.75 22.07
N ILE A 184 8.47 14.41 22.03
CA ILE A 184 8.95 13.11 21.52
C ILE A 184 8.54 11.96 22.47
N TYR A 185 8.79 12.10 23.77
CA TYR A 185 8.51 11.03 24.73
C TYR A 185 7.02 10.60 24.75
N PRO A 186 6.05 11.51 24.92
CA PRO A 186 4.64 11.12 24.89
C PRO A 186 4.19 10.59 23.52
N SER A 187 4.82 11.04 22.43
CA SER A 187 4.57 10.47 21.09
C SER A 187 5.04 9.02 21.01
N LEU A 188 6.22 8.70 21.55
CA LEU A 188 6.70 7.32 21.63
C LEU A 188 5.81 6.44 22.51
N LYS A 189 5.32 6.96 23.64
CA LYS A 189 4.35 6.25 24.50
C LYS A 189 3.05 5.98 23.74
N ALA A 190 2.52 6.98 23.05
CA ALA A 190 1.33 6.83 22.22
C ALA A 190 1.53 5.79 21.09
N MET A 191 2.71 5.75 20.47
CA MET A 191 3.06 4.70 19.50
C MET A 191 3.11 3.31 20.15
N GLY A 192 3.62 3.19 21.37
CA GLY A 192 3.59 1.94 22.13
C GLY A 192 2.18 1.42 22.38
N GLU A 193 1.20 2.31 22.48
CA GLU A 193 -0.22 1.97 22.67
C GLU A 193 -1.01 1.88 21.34
N GLY A 194 -0.33 1.95 20.20
CA GLY A 194 -0.94 1.78 18.88
C GLY A 194 -1.62 3.04 18.32
N HIS A 195 -1.39 4.22 18.91
CA HIS A 195 -1.97 5.47 18.43
C HIS A 195 -1.21 6.11 17.26
N GLY A 196 -0.12 5.51 16.82
CA GLY A 196 0.66 5.92 15.65
C GLY A 196 1.79 4.95 15.33
N GLU A 197 2.30 4.99 14.10
CA GLU A 197 3.36 4.09 13.63
C GLU A 197 4.68 4.82 13.36
N LYS A 198 4.62 6.10 13.02
CA LYS A 198 5.77 6.92 12.67
C LYS A 198 5.68 8.29 13.34
N LEU A 199 6.82 8.83 13.74
CA LEU A 199 6.98 10.18 14.28
C LEU A 199 7.89 10.99 13.35
N PHE A 200 7.40 12.14 12.89
CA PHE A 200 8.19 13.12 12.15
C PHE A 200 8.39 14.36 13.01
N TYR A 201 9.62 14.62 13.45
CA TYR A 201 9.97 15.81 14.19
C TYR A 201 10.67 16.80 13.26
N LEU A 202 9.92 17.80 12.80
CA LEU A 202 10.40 18.79 11.86
C LEU A 202 10.98 20.00 12.58
N THR A 203 12.15 20.47 12.16
CA THR A 203 12.82 21.64 12.71
C THR A 203 13.28 22.56 11.60
N ALA A 204 13.09 23.87 11.78
CA ALA A 204 13.54 24.90 10.84
C ALA A 204 15.05 25.21 10.95
N LYS A 205 15.74 24.74 12.03
CA LYS A 205 17.15 25.03 12.28
C LYS A 205 18.02 23.81 12.02
N THR A 206 19.05 23.97 11.19
CA THR A 206 20.06 22.93 10.91
C THR A 206 20.91 22.56 12.12
N ILE A 207 20.99 23.42 13.15
CA ILE A 207 21.79 23.24 14.37
C ILE A 207 21.09 22.33 15.41
N THR A 208 19.83 21.97 15.18
CA THR A 208 19.04 21.10 16.10
C THR A 208 19.02 19.64 15.64
N ARG A 209 20.07 19.22 14.97
CA ARG A 209 20.27 17.81 14.60
C ARG A 209 20.72 16.95 15.78
#